data_2803ecea7782990052dfb76a6d9958b8
#
_entry.id   2803ecea7782990052dfb76a6d9958b8
#
_cell.length_a   1.000
_cell.length_b   1.000
_cell.length_c   1.000
_cell.angle_alpha   90.00
_cell.angle_beta   90.00
_cell.angle_gamma   90.00
#
_symmetry.space_group_name_H-M   'P 1'
#
loop_
_entity.id
_entity.type
_entity.pdbx_description
1 polymer ?
#
loop_
_entity_poly.entity_id
_entity_poly.type
_entity_poly.pdbx_seq_one_letter_code
_entity_poly.pdbx_strand_id
1 'polypeptide(L)'
;MFKFFKNLFDEEAKKLKKYQLVVDQINALEPQMQVLSDDELAAQTEKFKAQISAALEGVNQADLRAKEQEILNEILPEAYATVREASHRILGMRHFDVQLLAGVALHYSNITEQKTGEGKTLTVTCPLYLNALLGKGVQLITVNDYLSEIGLGWMGPLYHFLGLKAAVIVHDHARLYNPDVDSEERGDERLEHFEEIERQDAYLADITYGTNNEFGFDYLRDNMVQSLEQMVQRQDTPHYFAIVDEADSILIDEARTPLIISAPDSEPTDKYFEYAKMVRSLVVDQDFKLDEKSKTATLTDLGVKRIEAKLGDRKSTRLNSSHVSES
;
A
#
# COMPACT_ATOMS: atom_id res chain seq x y z
N MET A 1 12.60 36.10 -2.71
CA MET A 1 12.88 34.73 -3.19
C MET A 1 14.07 34.08 -2.47
N PHE A 2 15.26 34.67 -2.41
CA PHE A 2 16.45 34.10 -1.72
C PHE A 2 16.28 33.83 -0.21
N LYS A 3 15.56 34.66 0.55
CA LYS A 3 15.29 34.42 1.97
C LYS A 3 14.35 33.22 2.22
N PHE A 4 13.42 32.98 1.32
CA PHE A 4 12.49 31.84 1.41
C PHE A 4 13.22 30.51 1.22
N PHE A 5 14.09 30.42 0.21
CA PHE A 5 14.94 29.25 -0.02
C PHE A 5 15.91 29.00 1.14
N LYS A 6 16.55 30.05 1.69
CA LYS A 6 17.46 29.92 2.80
C LYS A 6 16.78 29.37 4.06
N ASN A 7 15.54 29.81 4.36
CA ASN A 7 14.77 29.30 5.49
C ASN A 7 14.34 27.84 5.28
N LEU A 8 14.00 27.44 4.05
CA LEU A 8 13.63 26.06 3.72
C LEU A 8 14.83 25.11 3.96
N PHE A 9 16.02 25.44 3.47
CA PHE A 9 17.24 24.67 3.72
C PHE A 9 17.66 24.64 5.19
N ASP A 10 17.39 25.70 5.97
CA ASP A 10 17.66 25.72 7.41
C ASP A 10 16.74 24.78 8.20
N GLU A 11 15.46 24.63 7.79
CA GLU A 11 14.54 23.70 8.45
C GLU A 11 14.84 22.24 8.14
N GLU A 12 15.14 21.91 6.89
CA GLU A 12 15.56 20.56 6.51
C GLU A 12 16.86 20.15 7.18
N ALA A 13 17.85 21.04 7.21
CA ALA A 13 19.11 20.79 7.90
C ALA A 13 18.90 20.57 9.42
N LYS A 14 17.95 21.26 10.05
CA LYS A 14 17.60 21.03 11.46
C LYS A 14 16.93 19.68 11.66
N LYS A 15 16.00 19.28 10.77
CA LYS A 15 15.36 17.96 10.81
C LYS A 15 16.41 16.86 10.66
N LEU A 16 17.30 17.00 9.68
CA LEU A 16 18.36 16.03 9.43
C LEU A 16 19.28 15.85 10.66
N LYS A 17 19.65 16.96 11.31
CA LYS A 17 20.42 16.91 12.57
C LYS A 17 19.66 16.18 13.68
N LYS A 18 18.35 16.42 13.81
CA LYS A 18 17.52 15.71 14.78
C LYS A 18 17.50 14.21 14.51
N TYR A 19 17.36 13.81 13.26
CA TYR A 19 17.36 12.39 12.87
C TYR A 19 18.72 11.75 13.08
N GLN A 20 19.82 12.49 12.81
CA GLN A 20 21.17 12.01 13.06
C GLN A 20 21.40 11.72 14.57
N LEU A 21 20.87 12.55 15.47
CA LEU A 21 20.95 12.27 16.91
C LEU A 21 20.26 10.96 17.29
N VAL A 22 19.14 10.62 16.63
CA VAL A 22 18.47 9.32 16.83
C VAL A 22 19.36 8.18 16.30
N VAL A 23 19.98 8.34 15.14
CA VAL A 23 20.92 7.34 14.60
C VAL A 23 22.12 7.15 15.55
N ASP A 24 22.63 8.22 16.11
CA ASP A 24 23.73 8.15 17.09
C ASP A 24 23.31 7.38 18.36
N GLN A 25 22.06 7.54 18.81
CA GLN A 25 21.49 6.75 19.91
C GLN A 25 21.35 5.27 19.54
N ILE A 26 20.88 4.95 18.33
CA ILE A 26 20.81 3.58 17.83
C ILE A 26 22.20 2.94 17.81
N ASN A 27 23.21 3.67 17.33
CA ASN A 27 24.59 3.20 17.29
C ASN A 27 25.14 2.94 18.70
N ALA A 28 24.79 3.78 19.68
CA ALA A 28 25.22 3.60 21.09
C ALA A 28 24.59 2.35 21.74
N LEU A 29 23.43 1.91 21.29
CA LEU A 29 22.73 0.71 21.79
C LEU A 29 23.20 -0.59 21.14
N GLU A 30 23.89 -0.54 20.00
CA GLU A 30 24.34 -1.71 19.27
C GLU A 30 25.12 -2.73 20.11
N PRO A 31 26.12 -2.33 20.95
CA PRO A 31 26.83 -3.30 21.79
C PRO A 31 25.93 -4.01 22.82
N GLN A 32 24.85 -3.35 23.24
CA GLN A 32 23.87 -3.97 24.15
C GLN A 32 23.04 -5.02 23.46
N MET A 33 22.64 -4.78 22.19
CA MET A 33 21.89 -5.76 21.41
C MET A 33 22.76 -6.98 21.03
N GLN A 34 24.03 -6.76 20.73
CA GLN A 34 24.97 -7.82 20.33
C GLN A 34 25.23 -8.87 21.43
N VAL A 35 25.10 -8.51 22.71
CA VAL A 35 25.32 -9.46 23.82
C VAL A 35 24.10 -10.27 24.18
N LEU A 36 22.90 -9.91 23.68
CA LEU A 36 21.67 -10.65 23.89
C LEU A 36 21.73 -12.00 23.15
N SER A 37 21.21 -13.05 23.75
CA SER A 37 20.88 -14.29 23.03
C SER A 37 19.79 -14.06 21.99
N ASP A 38 19.59 -15.01 21.07
CA ASP A 38 18.53 -14.92 20.06
C ASP A 38 17.15 -14.84 20.72
N ASP A 39 16.90 -15.63 21.77
CA ASP A 39 15.65 -15.60 22.52
C ASP A 39 15.43 -14.23 23.22
N GLU A 40 16.48 -13.67 23.81
CA GLU A 40 16.40 -12.35 24.48
C GLU A 40 16.20 -11.22 23.46
N LEU A 41 16.80 -11.33 22.27
CA LEU A 41 16.64 -10.36 21.19
C LEU A 41 15.21 -10.42 20.62
N ALA A 42 14.68 -11.61 20.37
CA ALA A 42 13.30 -11.80 19.92
C ALA A 42 12.29 -11.30 20.97
N ALA A 43 12.55 -11.53 22.27
CA ALA A 43 11.70 -11.09 23.37
C ALA A 43 11.62 -9.56 23.53
N GLN A 44 12.49 -8.78 22.88
CA GLN A 44 12.38 -7.32 22.90
C GLN A 44 11.03 -6.83 22.33
N THR A 45 10.46 -7.54 21.36
CA THR A 45 9.14 -7.21 20.79
C THR A 45 8.06 -7.20 21.87
N GLU A 46 7.99 -8.24 22.69
CA GLU A 46 6.99 -8.30 23.79
C GLU A 46 7.25 -7.26 24.88
N LYS A 47 8.51 -6.94 25.16
CA LYS A 47 8.87 -5.84 26.05
C LYS A 47 8.34 -4.50 25.52
N PHE A 48 8.54 -4.20 24.23
CA PHE A 48 8.03 -2.97 23.63
C PHE A 48 6.50 -2.91 23.63
N LYS A 49 5.83 -4.02 23.27
CA LYS A 49 4.35 -4.10 23.34
C LYS A 49 3.84 -3.85 24.77
N ALA A 50 4.51 -4.39 25.78
CA ALA A 50 4.16 -4.15 27.19
C ALA A 50 4.36 -2.68 27.59
N GLN A 51 5.45 -2.04 27.17
CA GLN A 51 5.69 -0.61 27.39
C GLN A 51 4.61 0.26 26.73
N ILE A 52 4.26 -0.05 25.49
CA ILE A 52 3.19 0.64 24.75
C ILE A 52 1.85 0.48 25.51
N SER A 53 1.50 -0.73 25.88
CA SER A 53 0.25 -1.01 26.60
C SER A 53 0.17 -0.21 27.92
N ALA A 54 1.24 -0.20 28.69
CA ALA A 54 1.31 0.57 29.94
C ALA A 54 1.21 2.09 29.71
N ALA A 55 1.83 2.62 28.64
CA ALA A 55 1.79 4.04 28.31
C ALA A 55 0.42 4.51 27.81
N LEU A 56 -0.38 3.60 27.24
CA LEU A 56 -1.70 3.90 26.69
C LEU A 56 -2.83 3.60 27.67
N GLU A 57 -2.55 2.99 28.83
CA GLU A 57 -3.55 2.69 29.83
C GLU A 57 -4.23 3.97 30.35
N GLY A 58 -5.56 4.01 30.27
CA GLY A 58 -6.36 5.15 30.72
C GLY A 58 -6.28 6.42 29.85
N VAL A 59 -5.61 6.38 28.70
CA VAL A 59 -5.54 7.50 27.77
C VAL A 59 -6.89 7.72 27.07
N ASN A 60 -7.36 8.97 27.03
CA ASN A 60 -8.58 9.35 26.33
C ASN A 60 -8.43 9.20 24.81
N GLN A 61 -9.53 8.87 24.13
CA GLN A 61 -9.55 8.71 22.67
C GLN A 61 -9.03 9.94 21.90
N ALA A 62 -9.28 11.17 22.43
CA ALA A 62 -8.80 12.39 21.81
C ALA A 62 -7.27 12.54 21.85
N ASP A 63 -6.61 12.00 22.86
CA ASP A 63 -5.17 12.12 23.08
C ASP A 63 -4.42 10.86 22.60
N LEU A 64 -5.14 9.80 22.25
CA LEU A 64 -4.59 8.47 21.97
C LEU A 64 -3.51 8.54 20.87
N ARG A 65 -3.78 9.17 19.72
CA ARG A 65 -2.83 9.22 18.61
C ARG A 65 -1.56 10.00 18.96
N ALA A 66 -1.68 11.07 19.75
CA ALA A 66 -0.52 11.84 20.21
C ALA A 66 0.34 11.01 21.16
N LYS A 67 -0.30 10.25 22.07
CA LYS A 67 0.39 9.39 23.02
C LYS A 67 1.03 8.18 22.36
N GLU A 68 0.38 7.58 21.36
CA GLU A 68 0.98 6.54 20.52
C GLU A 68 2.26 7.03 19.85
N GLN A 69 2.23 8.22 19.24
CA GLN A 69 3.41 8.79 18.60
C GLN A 69 4.52 9.10 19.62
N GLU A 70 4.16 9.58 20.81
CA GLU A 70 5.11 9.85 21.90
C GLU A 70 5.85 8.58 22.33
N ILE A 71 5.13 7.49 22.62
CA ILE A 71 5.75 6.23 23.06
C ILE A 71 6.55 5.57 21.95
N LEU A 72 6.08 5.63 20.69
CA LEU A 72 6.87 5.13 19.56
C LEU A 72 8.17 5.90 19.41
N ASN A 73 8.17 7.22 19.56
CA ASN A 73 9.38 8.04 19.53
C ASN A 73 10.34 7.71 20.66
N GLU A 74 9.83 7.37 21.83
CA GLU A 74 10.64 7.01 23.01
C GLU A 74 11.38 5.67 22.78
N ILE A 75 10.66 4.66 22.30
CA ILE A 75 11.24 3.32 22.07
C ILE A 75 12.00 3.19 20.74
N LEU A 76 11.87 4.15 19.81
CA LEU A 76 12.43 4.10 18.46
C LEU A 76 13.92 3.71 18.44
N PRO A 77 14.82 4.33 19.24
CA PRO A 77 16.24 3.98 19.16
C PRO A 77 16.50 2.51 19.53
N GLU A 78 15.87 2.00 20.57
CA GLU A 78 16.04 0.62 21.01
C GLU A 78 15.39 -0.37 20.03
N ALA A 79 14.20 -0.06 19.50
CA ALA A 79 13.52 -0.86 18.50
C ALA A 79 14.33 -0.99 17.19
N TYR A 80 14.92 0.11 16.72
CA TYR A 80 15.76 0.08 15.51
C TYR A 80 17.09 -0.65 15.74
N ALA A 81 17.69 -0.51 16.93
CA ALA A 81 18.87 -1.29 17.29
C ALA A 81 18.56 -2.80 17.33
N THR A 82 17.40 -3.18 17.85
CA THR A 82 16.91 -4.57 17.85
C THR A 82 16.74 -5.10 16.43
N VAL A 83 16.05 -4.37 15.54
CA VAL A 83 15.87 -4.77 14.14
C VAL A 83 17.20 -4.89 13.42
N ARG A 84 18.14 -3.96 13.65
CA ARG A 84 19.45 -3.98 13.01
C ARG A 84 20.25 -5.22 13.39
N GLU A 85 20.27 -5.57 14.68
CA GLU A 85 20.97 -6.76 15.17
C GLU A 85 20.29 -8.05 14.68
N ALA A 86 18.97 -8.12 14.75
CA ALA A 86 18.20 -9.25 14.23
C ALA A 86 18.43 -9.45 12.73
N SER A 87 18.42 -8.37 11.94
CA SER A 87 18.71 -8.41 10.52
C SER A 87 20.13 -8.88 10.22
N HIS A 88 21.12 -8.47 11.02
CA HIS A 88 22.48 -8.94 10.89
C HIS A 88 22.60 -10.46 11.13
N ARG A 89 21.93 -10.99 12.16
CA ARG A 89 21.96 -12.41 12.50
C ARG A 89 21.21 -13.26 11.50
N ILE A 90 19.97 -12.88 11.16
CA ILE A 90 19.05 -13.70 10.38
C ILE A 90 19.30 -13.58 8.87
N LEU A 91 19.58 -12.36 8.39
CA LEU A 91 19.73 -12.09 6.95
C LEU A 91 21.20 -11.89 6.54
N GLY A 92 22.15 -11.80 7.49
CA GLY A 92 23.51 -11.38 7.21
C GLY A 92 23.65 -9.93 6.80
N MET A 93 22.59 -9.12 6.95
CA MET A 93 22.52 -7.73 6.48
C MET A 93 22.40 -6.77 7.65
N ARG A 94 23.46 -5.98 7.91
CA ARG A 94 23.44 -4.92 8.91
C ARG A 94 23.06 -3.60 8.27
N HIS A 95 22.06 -2.90 8.78
CA HIS A 95 21.68 -1.57 8.31
C HIS A 95 22.83 -0.57 8.43
N PHE A 96 23.09 0.20 7.39
CA PHE A 96 23.99 1.35 7.40
C PHE A 96 23.29 2.56 8.05
N ASP A 97 24.07 3.49 8.57
CA ASP A 97 23.55 4.69 9.23
C ASP A 97 22.63 5.53 8.31
N VAL A 98 22.95 5.59 7.02
CA VAL A 98 22.10 6.28 6.02
C VAL A 98 20.75 5.60 5.82
N GLN A 99 20.69 4.27 5.96
CA GLN A 99 19.42 3.51 5.92
C GLN A 99 18.61 3.74 7.19
N LEU A 100 19.25 3.76 8.36
CA LEU A 100 18.58 4.11 9.62
C LEU A 100 18.04 5.54 9.56
N LEU A 101 18.81 6.48 9.04
CA LEU A 101 18.40 7.87 8.86
C LEU A 101 17.15 7.98 7.98
N ALA A 102 17.13 7.26 6.85
CA ALA A 102 15.97 7.18 5.97
C ALA A 102 14.76 6.52 6.69
N GLY A 103 14.97 5.43 7.43
CA GLY A 103 13.94 4.79 8.23
C GLY A 103 13.34 5.72 9.28
N VAL A 104 14.14 6.52 9.97
CA VAL A 104 13.68 7.55 10.92
C VAL A 104 12.84 8.60 10.21
N ALA A 105 13.28 9.07 9.04
CA ALA A 105 12.51 10.04 8.26
C ALA A 105 11.15 9.48 7.79
N LEU A 106 11.09 8.22 7.37
CA LEU A 106 9.84 7.52 7.01
C LEU A 106 8.90 7.40 8.21
N HIS A 107 9.40 7.06 9.40
CA HIS A 107 8.58 7.01 10.61
C HIS A 107 7.90 8.37 10.91
N TYR A 108 8.61 9.47 10.64
CA TYR A 108 8.06 10.82 10.76
C TYR A 108 7.26 11.29 9.53
N SER A 109 6.78 10.37 8.70
CA SER A 109 5.95 10.65 7.52
C SER A 109 6.60 11.62 6.52
N ASN A 110 7.91 11.48 6.32
CA ASN A 110 8.63 12.24 5.30
C ASN A 110 8.90 11.38 4.07
N ILE A 111 9.20 12.05 2.96
CA ILE A 111 9.67 11.42 1.73
C ILE A 111 11.20 11.26 1.83
N THR A 112 11.69 10.07 1.48
CA THR A 112 13.11 9.77 1.39
C THR A 112 13.47 9.35 -0.02
N GLU A 113 14.59 9.81 -0.53
CA GLU A 113 15.12 9.38 -1.83
C GLU A 113 16.35 8.50 -1.57
N GLN A 114 16.27 7.27 -2.09
CA GLN A 114 17.39 6.33 -2.12
C GLN A 114 17.54 5.80 -3.55
N LYS A 115 18.76 5.79 -4.06
CA LYS A 115 19.05 5.27 -5.40
C LYS A 115 18.85 3.75 -5.45
N THR A 116 18.62 3.25 -6.65
CA THR A 116 18.58 1.80 -6.90
C THR A 116 19.86 1.14 -6.39
N GLY A 117 19.71 0.05 -5.65
CA GLY A 117 20.85 -0.68 -5.06
C GLY A 117 21.30 -0.16 -3.67
N GLU A 118 20.72 0.89 -3.11
CA GLU A 118 21.06 1.40 -1.77
C GLU A 118 20.32 0.67 -0.63
N GLY A 119 19.54 -0.37 -0.95
CA GLY A 119 18.90 -1.25 0.02
C GLY A 119 17.59 -0.70 0.62
N LYS A 120 16.74 -0.10 -0.20
CA LYS A 120 15.40 0.38 0.20
C LYS A 120 14.60 -0.69 0.95
N THR A 121 14.59 -1.93 0.45
CA THR A 121 13.89 -3.07 1.06
C THR A 121 14.31 -3.33 2.51
N LEU A 122 15.60 -3.18 2.80
CA LEU A 122 16.12 -3.31 4.17
C LEU A 122 15.78 -2.08 5.02
N THR A 123 15.87 -0.88 4.44
CA THR A 123 15.56 0.39 5.12
C THR A 123 14.16 0.41 5.72
N VAL A 124 13.15 -0.08 4.98
CA VAL A 124 11.74 -0.02 5.41
C VAL A 124 11.42 -0.97 6.57
N THR A 125 12.27 -1.96 6.85
CA THR A 125 12.02 -2.91 7.95
C THR A 125 11.94 -2.26 9.31
N CYS A 126 12.80 -1.27 9.58
CA CYS A 126 12.82 -0.54 10.84
C CYS A 126 11.52 0.24 11.12
N PRO A 127 11.05 1.14 10.24
CA PRO A 127 9.79 1.86 10.47
C PRO A 127 8.56 0.96 10.41
N LEU A 128 8.54 -0.11 9.60
CA LEU A 128 7.46 -1.09 9.60
C LEU A 128 7.39 -1.82 10.94
N TYR A 129 8.50 -2.35 11.43
CA TYR A 129 8.57 -3.01 12.74
C TYR A 129 8.05 -2.09 13.86
N LEU A 130 8.61 -0.90 13.98
CA LEU A 130 8.25 0.03 15.06
C LEU A 130 6.76 0.36 15.07
N ASN A 131 6.18 0.67 13.92
CA ASN A 131 4.77 1.04 13.85
C ASN A 131 3.84 -0.20 13.99
N ALA A 132 4.30 -1.40 13.63
CA ALA A 132 3.56 -2.65 13.82
C ALA A 132 3.38 -3.03 15.30
N LEU A 133 4.28 -2.58 16.20
CA LEU A 133 4.18 -2.84 17.64
C LEU A 133 2.88 -2.34 18.28
N LEU A 134 2.18 -1.41 17.66
CA LEU A 134 0.87 -0.94 18.11
C LEU A 134 -0.27 -1.95 17.84
N GLY A 135 -0.03 -3.01 17.08
CA GLY A 135 -1.05 -4.00 16.73
C GLY A 135 -2.15 -3.49 15.79
N LYS A 136 -1.95 -2.32 15.15
CA LYS A 136 -2.95 -1.67 14.28
C LYS A 136 -2.81 -2.03 12.80
N GLY A 137 -1.82 -2.84 12.45
CA GLY A 137 -1.46 -3.19 11.08
C GLY A 137 -0.74 -2.06 10.35
N VAL A 138 0.33 -2.41 9.67
CA VAL A 138 1.09 -1.49 8.81
C VAL A 138 1.16 -2.04 7.39
N GLN A 139 1.28 -1.17 6.41
CA GLN A 139 1.22 -1.54 5.00
C GLN A 139 2.50 -1.10 4.29
N LEU A 140 3.05 -1.99 3.46
CA LEU A 140 4.07 -1.63 2.46
C LEU A 140 3.47 -1.76 1.07
N ILE A 141 3.40 -0.64 0.37
CA ILE A 141 2.78 -0.53 -0.94
C ILE A 141 3.87 -0.50 -2.01
N THR A 142 3.81 -1.41 -2.98
CA THR A 142 4.75 -1.54 -4.09
C THR A 142 4.02 -1.39 -5.44
N VAL A 143 4.79 -1.32 -6.52
CA VAL A 143 4.24 -1.10 -7.87
C VAL A 143 3.70 -2.36 -8.55
N ASN A 144 4.09 -3.56 -8.10
CA ASN A 144 3.63 -4.83 -8.69
C ASN A 144 3.71 -5.99 -7.71
N ASP A 145 2.97 -7.06 -8.02
CA ASP A 145 2.85 -8.27 -7.19
C ASP A 145 4.21 -8.94 -6.95
N TYR A 146 5.05 -9.02 -7.97
CA TYR A 146 6.37 -9.64 -7.85
C TYR A 146 7.24 -8.95 -6.80
N LEU A 147 7.30 -7.61 -6.80
CA LEU A 147 8.07 -6.87 -5.80
C LEU A 147 7.48 -7.01 -4.40
N SER A 148 6.16 -7.12 -4.27
CA SER A 148 5.50 -7.37 -2.98
C SER A 148 5.89 -8.74 -2.42
N GLU A 149 5.78 -9.80 -3.23
CA GLU A 149 6.11 -11.17 -2.81
C GLU A 149 7.61 -11.32 -2.50
N ILE A 150 8.48 -10.90 -3.40
CA ILE A 150 9.94 -10.99 -3.21
C ILE A 150 10.41 -10.14 -2.03
N GLY A 151 9.82 -8.94 -1.85
CA GLY A 151 10.12 -8.09 -0.72
C GLY A 151 9.80 -8.74 0.62
N LEU A 152 8.62 -9.36 0.72
CA LEU A 152 8.25 -10.12 1.91
C LEU A 152 9.08 -11.40 2.04
N GLY A 153 9.34 -12.12 0.95
CA GLY A 153 10.17 -13.32 0.98
C GLY A 153 11.57 -13.07 1.55
N TRP A 154 12.18 -11.93 1.23
CA TRP A 154 13.46 -11.55 1.81
C TRP A 154 13.38 -11.13 3.28
N MET A 155 12.36 -10.36 3.65
CA MET A 155 12.27 -9.75 4.98
C MET A 155 11.41 -10.57 5.95
N GLY A 156 10.65 -11.53 5.46
CA GLY A 156 9.82 -12.44 6.25
C GLY A 156 10.56 -13.16 7.39
N PRO A 157 11.74 -13.74 7.14
CA PRO A 157 12.54 -14.35 8.21
C PRO A 157 12.85 -13.41 9.36
N LEU A 158 13.15 -12.14 9.07
CA LEU A 158 13.41 -11.11 10.08
C LEU A 158 12.16 -10.81 10.92
N TYR A 159 11.02 -10.59 10.27
CA TYR A 159 9.77 -10.31 10.99
C TYR A 159 9.33 -11.50 11.84
N HIS A 160 9.44 -12.70 11.29
CA HIS A 160 9.11 -13.94 12.01
C HIS A 160 10.00 -14.11 13.24
N PHE A 161 11.33 -13.93 13.10
CA PHE A 161 12.27 -13.99 14.22
C PHE A 161 11.91 -12.99 15.33
N LEU A 162 11.46 -11.80 14.96
CA LEU A 162 11.01 -10.78 15.90
C LEU A 162 9.57 -10.98 16.40
N GLY A 163 8.92 -12.13 16.08
CA GLY A 163 7.60 -12.48 16.55
C GLY A 163 6.44 -11.69 15.92
N LEU A 164 6.66 -11.11 14.73
CA LEU A 164 5.61 -10.44 13.95
C LEU A 164 5.10 -11.32 12.83
N LYS A 165 3.79 -11.22 12.56
CA LYS A 165 3.16 -11.82 11.40
C LYS A 165 3.24 -10.87 10.21
N ALA A 166 3.74 -11.37 9.09
CA ALA A 166 3.83 -10.58 7.86
C ALA A 166 3.17 -11.34 6.70
N ALA A 167 2.29 -10.66 5.99
CA ALA A 167 1.50 -11.21 4.89
C ALA A 167 1.66 -10.38 3.62
N VAL A 168 1.32 -10.98 2.48
CA VAL A 168 1.27 -10.32 1.17
C VAL A 168 -0.09 -10.53 0.53
N ILE A 169 -0.62 -9.47 -0.06
CA ILE A 169 -1.80 -9.51 -0.92
C ILE A 169 -1.38 -9.26 -2.36
N VAL A 170 -1.76 -10.18 -3.23
CA VAL A 170 -1.55 -10.12 -4.67
C VAL A 170 -2.85 -10.41 -5.40
N HIS A 171 -2.84 -10.37 -6.72
CA HIS A 171 -4.04 -10.64 -7.50
C HIS A 171 -4.61 -12.02 -7.18
N ASP A 172 -5.86 -12.05 -6.73
CA ASP A 172 -6.64 -13.25 -6.34
C ASP A 172 -6.06 -14.09 -5.17
N HIS A 173 -4.93 -13.72 -4.57
CA HIS A 173 -4.28 -14.47 -3.52
C HIS A 173 -3.89 -13.61 -2.32
N ALA A 174 -3.85 -14.23 -1.15
CA ALA A 174 -3.26 -13.68 0.05
C ALA A 174 -2.42 -14.76 0.75
N ARG A 175 -1.22 -14.39 1.21
CA ARG A 175 -0.27 -15.34 1.77
C ARG A 175 0.39 -14.79 3.02
N LEU A 176 0.60 -15.67 4.00
CA LEU A 176 1.37 -15.40 5.21
C LEU A 176 2.78 -15.97 5.05
N TYR A 177 3.80 -15.23 5.46
CA TYR A 177 5.12 -15.81 5.62
C TYR A 177 5.12 -16.79 6.80
N ASN A 178 5.41 -18.06 6.51
CA ASN A 178 5.46 -19.15 7.49
C ASN A 178 6.67 -20.07 7.18
N PRO A 179 7.76 -20.05 7.97
CA PRO A 179 8.96 -20.86 7.70
C PRO A 179 8.72 -22.36 7.83
N ASP A 180 7.62 -22.78 8.46
CA ASP A 180 7.26 -24.20 8.60
C ASP A 180 6.59 -24.79 7.34
N VAL A 181 6.24 -23.93 6.37
CA VAL A 181 5.68 -24.31 5.08
C VAL A 181 6.79 -24.33 4.05
N ASP A 182 6.84 -25.39 3.26
CA ASP A 182 7.75 -25.56 2.14
C ASP A 182 6.93 -25.79 0.87
N SER A 183 6.92 -24.82 -0.03
CA SER A 183 6.22 -24.88 -1.31
C SER A 183 7.24 -24.94 -2.46
N GLU A 184 7.74 -26.13 -2.75
CA GLU A 184 8.77 -26.41 -3.79
C GLU A 184 8.37 -25.96 -5.21
N GLU A 185 7.11 -25.59 -5.44
CA GLU A 185 6.56 -25.34 -6.79
C GLU A 185 6.95 -24.01 -7.42
N ARG A 186 7.56 -23.06 -6.69
CA ARG A 186 7.74 -21.67 -7.18
C ARG A 186 9.09 -21.38 -7.82
N GLY A 187 10.08 -22.29 -7.66
CA GLY A 187 11.39 -22.16 -8.32
C GLY A 187 12.27 -21.00 -7.85
N ASP A 188 11.92 -20.36 -6.75
CA ASP A 188 12.66 -19.29 -6.09
C ASP A 188 12.58 -19.50 -4.57
N GLU A 189 13.73 -19.77 -3.93
CA GLU A 189 13.84 -20.04 -2.48
C GLU A 189 13.15 -18.97 -1.61
N ARG A 190 13.08 -17.73 -2.10
CA ARG A 190 12.44 -16.63 -1.40
C ARG A 190 10.91 -16.73 -1.37
N LEU A 191 10.31 -17.56 -2.21
CA LEU A 191 8.86 -17.75 -2.33
C LEU A 191 8.39 -19.09 -1.75
N GLU A 192 9.29 -19.88 -1.18
CA GLU A 192 8.99 -21.24 -0.68
C GLU A 192 8.19 -21.24 0.63
N HIS A 193 8.32 -20.19 1.45
CA HIS A 193 7.75 -20.12 2.79
C HIS A 193 6.46 -19.29 2.86
N PHE A 194 5.55 -19.53 1.91
CA PHE A 194 4.27 -18.81 1.86
C PHE A 194 3.10 -19.78 2.03
N GLU A 195 2.29 -19.53 3.07
CA GLU A 195 1.02 -20.20 3.35
C GLU A 195 -0.13 -19.40 2.76
N GLU A 196 -0.99 -20.03 1.95
CA GLU A 196 -2.22 -19.40 1.46
C GLU A 196 -3.19 -19.18 2.64
N ILE A 197 -3.71 -17.96 2.75
CA ILE A 197 -4.63 -17.54 3.81
C ILE A 197 -5.80 -16.76 3.21
N GLU A 198 -6.86 -16.56 4.00
CA GLU A 198 -7.93 -15.65 3.64
C GLU A 198 -7.43 -14.20 3.59
N ARG A 199 -8.00 -13.43 2.67
CA ARG A 199 -7.58 -12.03 2.44
C ARG A 199 -7.76 -11.16 3.69
N GLN A 200 -8.80 -11.42 4.47
CA GLN A 200 -9.04 -10.76 5.75
C GLN A 200 -7.91 -11.03 6.76
N ASP A 201 -7.41 -12.26 6.81
CA ASP A 201 -6.31 -12.64 7.71
C ASP A 201 -5.00 -11.94 7.35
N ALA A 202 -4.77 -11.67 6.04
CA ALA A 202 -3.62 -10.90 5.60
C ALA A 202 -3.66 -9.45 6.12
N TYR A 203 -4.83 -8.84 6.18
CA TYR A 203 -4.99 -7.51 6.78
C TYR A 203 -4.91 -7.52 8.30
N LEU A 204 -5.21 -8.65 8.95
CA LEU A 204 -5.04 -8.83 10.40
C LEU A 204 -3.59 -9.10 10.82
N ALA A 205 -2.70 -9.42 9.87
CA ALA A 205 -1.25 -9.51 10.13
C ALA A 205 -0.69 -8.17 10.64
N ASP A 206 0.45 -8.22 11.32
CA ASP A 206 1.12 -7.01 11.83
C ASP A 206 1.62 -6.13 10.68
N ILE A 207 2.11 -6.77 9.60
CA ILE A 207 2.64 -6.11 8.40
C ILE A 207 1.99 -6.74 7.16
N THR A 208 1.45 -5.90 6.26
CA THR A 208 0.85 -6.36 5.00
C THR A 208 1.55 -5.71 3.81
N TYR A 209 2.14 -6.52 2.95
CA TYR A 209 2.70 -6.12 1.66
C TYR A 209 1.64 -6.21 0.58
N GLY A 210 1.71 -5.37 -0.44
CA GLY A 210 0.79 -5.45 -1.59
C GLY A 210 0.98 -4.31 -2.56
N THR A 211 0.26 -4.36 -3.68
CA THR A 211 0.28 -3.27 -4.65
C THR A 211 -0.75 -2.20 -4.32
N ASN A 212 -0.51 -0.98 -4.81
CA ASN A 212 -1.48 0.11 -4.73
C ASN A 212 -2.86 -0.29 -5.27
N ASN A 213 -2.89 -1.09 -6.34
CA ASN A 213 -4.13 -1.58 -6.96
C ASN A 213 -4.89 -2.52 -6.03
N GLU A 214 -4.21 -3.50 -5.42
CA GLU A 214 -4.85 -4.47 -4.53
C GLU A 214 -5.45 -3.78 -3.30
N PHE A 215 -4.69 -2.92 -2.62
CA PHE A 215 -5.22 -2.11 -1.50
C PHE A 215 -6.39 -1.22 -1.93
N GLY A 216 -6.29 -0.60 -3.10
CA GLY A 216 -7.33 0.28 -3.64
C GLY A 216 -8.59 -0.47 -4.04
N PHE A 217 -8.47 -1.63 -4.69
CA PHE A 217 -9.63 -2.46 -5.04
C PHE A 217 -10.31 -3.03 -3.79
N ASP A 218 -9.56 -3.46 -2.79
CA ASP A 218 -10.15 -3.92 -1.53
C ASP A 218 -10.90 -2.80 -0.82
N TYR A 219 -10.33 -1.60 -0.77
CA TYR A 219 -11.02 -0.42 -0.24
C TYR A 219 -12.34 -0.16 -0.97
N LEU A 220 -12.34 -0.22 -2.30
CA LEU A 220 -13.57 -0.03 -3.09
C LEU A 220 -14.58 -1.15 -2.84
N ARG A 221 -14.15 -2.41 -2.79
CA ARG A 221 -15.01 -3.56 -2.49
C ARG A 221 -15.64 -3.44 -1.11
N ASP A 222 -14.84 -3.11 -0.09
CA ASP A 222 -15.31 -2.92 1.29
C ASP A 222 -16.37 -1.82 1.41
N ASN A 223 -16.28 -0.77 0.58
CA ASN A 223 -17.31 0.28 0.53
C ASN A 223 -18.61 -0.15 -0.20
N MET A 224 -18.63 -1.31 -0.85
CA MET A 224 -19.82 -1.84 -1.55
C MET A 224 -20.49 -2.98 -0.81
N VAL A 225 -19.89 -3.54 0.23
CA VAL A 225 -20.47 -4.64 1.02
C VAL A 225 -21.67 -4.18 1.83
N GLN A 226 -22.57 -5.12 2.16
CA GLN A 226 -23.80 -4.85 2.90
C GLN A 226 -23.67 -5.07 4.42
N SER A 227 -22.63 -5.80 4.85
CA SER A 227 -22.33 -6.01 6.28
C SER A 227 -20.84 -5.87 6.54
N LEU A 228 -20.49 -5.43 7.75
CA LEU A 228 -19.09 -5.26 8.16
C LEU A 228 -18.29 -6.57 8.15
N GLU A 229 -18.96 -7.71 8.35
CA GLU A 229 -18.32 -9.03 8.33
C GLU A 229 -17.76 -9.40 6.95
N GLN A 230 -18.25 -8.77 5.88
CA GLN A 230 -17.79 -8.98 4.52
C GLN A 230 -16.59 -8.11 4.14
N MET A 231 -16.21 -7.16 4.99
CA MET A 231 -15.03 -6.33 4.77
C MET A 231 -13.75 -7.15 4.98
N VAL A 232 -12.78 -6.94 4.10
CA VAL A 232 -11.46 -7.60 4.21
C VAL A 232 -10.45 -6.74 4.94
N GLN A 233 -10.54 -5.42 4.82
CA GLN A 233 -9.64 -4.50 5.52
C GLN A 233 -10.04 -4.36 6.99
N ARG A 234 -9.08 -3.93 7.83
CA ARG A 234 -9.33 -3.68 9.26
C ARG A 234 -10.44 -2.66 9.44
N GLN A 235 -11.42 -3.00 10.27
CA GLN A 235 -12.56 -2.11 10.56
C GLN A 235 -12.19 -1.02 11.58
N ASP A 236 -11.39 -1.39 12.60
CA ASP A 236 -11.07 -0.50 13.71
C ASP A 236 -9.97 0.52 13.37
N THR A 237 -8.99 0.10 12.58
CA THR A 237 -7.78 0.87 12.30
C THR A 237 -7.37 0.75 10.82
N PRO A 238 -8.29 1.09 9.89
CA PRO A 238 -7.94 1.03 8.47
C PRO A 238 -6.83 2.07 8.18
N HIS A 239 -5.83 1.66 7.43
CA HIS A 239 -4.77 2.55 6.94
C HIS A 239 -4.03 3.32 8.05
N TYR A 240 -3.66 2.64 9.15
CA TYR A 240 -3.00 3.28 10.28
C TYR A 240 -1.64 3.88 9.90
N PHE A 241 -0.80 3.08 9.23
CA PHE A 241 0.52 3.49 8.76
C PHE A 241 0.85 2.77 7.44
N ALA A 242 1.34 3.52 6.46
CA ALA A 242 1.74 2.97 5.18
C ALA A 242 3.07 3.58 4.71
N ILE A 243 3.90 2.74 4.11
CA ILE A 243 5.07 3.16 3.32
C ILE A 243 4.75 2.87 1.86
N VAL A 244 4.94 3.86 1.00
CA VAL A 244 4.79 3.74 -0.45
C VAL A 244 6.18 3.69 -1.07
N ASP A 245 6.56 2.54 -1.60
CA ASP A 245 7.80 2.38 -2.36
C ASP A 245 7.58 2.78 -3.82
N GLU A 246 8.58 3.36 -4.47
CA GLU A 246 8.48 3.95 -5.81
C GLU A 246 7.31 4.96 -5.91
N ALA A 247 7.28 5.90 -4.95
CA ALA A 247 6.17 6.83 -4.78
C ALA A 247 5.92 7.75 -5.99
N ASP A 248 6.92 8.05 -6.79
CA ASP A 248 6.82 8.77 -8.06
C ASP A 248 6.00 7.98 -9.09
N SER A 249 6.23 6.68 -9.23
CA SER A 249 5.43 5.81 -10.09
C SER A 249 3.97 5.76 -9.63
N ILE A 250 3.74 5.49 -8.34
CA ILE A 250 2.40 5.24 -7.79
C ILE A 250 1.59 6.55 -7.69
N LEU A 251 2.19 7.61 -7.12
CA LEU A 251 1.47 8.83 -6.79
C LEU A 251 1.49 9.90 -7.88
N ILE A 252 2.30 9.74 -8.93
CA ILE A 252 2.42 10.69 -10.04
C ILE A 252 2.09 10.03 -11.36
N ASP A 253 2.87 9.02 -11.79
CA ASP A 253 2.73 8.45 -13.14
C ASP A 253 1.39 7.72 -13.31
N GLU A 254 1.00 6.91 -12.34
CA GLU A 254 -0.26 6.14 -12.36
C GLU A 254 -1.44 6.84 -11.68
N ALA A 255 -1.23 8.03 -11.09
CA ALA A 255 -2.24 8.73 -10.29
C ALA A 255 -3.55 9.04 -11.03
N ARG A 256 -3.51 9.11 -12.36
CA ARG A 256 -4.68 9.38 -13.21
C ARG A 256 -5.40 8.12 -13.70
N THR A 257 -4.85 6.94 -13.44
CA THR A 257 -5.46 5.67 -13.85
C THR A 257 -6.56 5.31 -12.85
N PRO A 258 -7.85 5.35 -13.25
CA PRO A 258 -8.93 5.04 -12.31
C PRO A 258 -8.97 3.55 -12.02
N LEU A 259 -9.25 3.19 -10.77
CA LEU A 259 -9.62 1.83 -10.40
C LEU A 259 -11.08 1.61 -10.78
N ILE A 260 -11.34 0.70 -11.72
CA ILE A 260 -12.69 0.42 -12.21
C ILE A 260 -13.10 -0.98 -11.78
N ILE A 261 -14.18 -1.07 -10.99
CA ILE A 261 -14.86 -2.33 -10.70
C ILE A 261 -16.00 -2.46 -11.71
N SER A 262 -15.97 -3.52 -12.52
CA SER A 262 -17.05 -3.84 -13.47
C SER A 262 -17.59 -5.22 -13.16
N ALA A 263 -18.91 -5.35 -13.25
CA ALA A 263 -19.58 -6.63 -13.24
C ALA A 263 -20.09 -6.95 -14.64
N PRO A 264 -20.18 -8.23 -15.02
CA PRO A 264 -20.86 -8.62 -16.25
C PRO A 264 -22.29 -8.09 -16.22
N ASP A 265 -22.66 -7.33 -17.25
CA ASP A 265 -24.06 -6.93 -17.41
C ASP A 265 -24.88 -8.17 -17.84
N SER A 266 -26.01 -8.38 -17.18
CA SER A 266 -26.94 -9.44 -17.51
C SER A 266 -27.77 -9.13 -18.78
N GLU A 267 -27.61 -7.92 -19.36
CA GLU A 267 -28.26 -7.60 -20.63
C GLU A 267 -27.62 -8.39 -21.79
N PRO A 268 -28.45 -9.02 -22.63
CA PRO A 268 -27.95 -9.81 -23.75
C PRO A 268 -27.08 -8.96 -24.69
N THR A 269 -25.89 -9.46 -25.04
CA THR A 269 -24.99 -8.86 -26.04
C THR A 269 -25.64 -8.67 -27.40
N ASP A 270 -26.81 -9.25 -27.65
CA ASP A 270 -27.60 -9.13 -28.87
C ASP A 270 -27.88 -7.68 -29.25
N LYS A 271 -28.12 -6.80 -28.28
CA LYS A 271 -28.32 -5.36 -28.54
C LYS A 271 -27.08 -4.70 -29.16
N TYR A 272 -25.89 -5.08 -28.75
CA TYR A 272 -24.65 -4.54 -29.34
C TYR A 272 -24.48 -4.96 -30.81
N PHE A 273 -24.84 -6.20 -31.15
CA PHE A 273 -24.83 -6.66 -32.52
C PHE A 273 -25.90 -5.95 -33.36
N GLU A 274 -27.07 -5.70 -32.81
CA GLU A 274 -28.14 -4.96 -33.45
C GLU A 274 -27.73 -3.51 -33.72
N TYR A 275 -27.17 -2.82 -32.70
CA TYR A 275 -26.65 -1.46 -32.85
C TYR A 275 -25.48 -1.39 -33.85
N ALA A 276 -24.55 -2.32 -33.79
CA ALA A 276 -23.44 -2.39 -34.75
C ALA A 276 -23.92 -2.56 -36.20
N LYS A 277 -25.00 -3.33 -36.40
CA LYS A 277 -25.64 -3.50 -37.70
C LYS A 277 -26.33 -2.21 -38.16
N MET A 278 -26.98 -1.49 -37.27
CA MET A 278 -27.63 -0.20 -37.56
C MET A 278 -26.64 0.86 -37.93
N VAL A 279 -25.53 1.01 -37.17
CA VAL A 279 -24.49 2.02 -37.41
C VAL A 279 -23.87 1.87 -38.80
N ARG A 280 -23.69 0.65 -39.30
CA ARG A 280 -23.17 0.41 -40.65
C ARG A 280 -24.03 1.03 -41.77
N SER A 281 -25.27 1.36 -41.50
CA SER A 281 -26.21 1.95 -42.44
C SER A 281 -26.26 3.48 -42.37
N LEU A 282 -25.52 4.10 -41.48
CA LEU A 282 -25.46 5.55 -41.31
C LEU A 282 -24.40 6.15 -42.21
N VAL A 283 -24.64 7.36 -42.71
CA VAL A 283 -23.77 8.08 -43.64
C VAL A 283 -23.06 9.22 -42.91
N VAL A 284 -21.72 9.27 -43.04
CA VAL A 284 -20.89 10.35 -42.46
C VAL A 284 -21.36 11.69 -43.03
N ASP A 285 -21.32 12.73 -42.21
CA ASP A 285 -21.72 14.12 -42.47
C ASP A 285 -23.21 14.34 -42.77
N GLN A 286 -24.00 13.26 -42.89
CA GLN A 286 -25.46 13.32 -42.98
C GLN A 286 -26.10 12.89 -41.65
N ASP A 287 -25.74 11.71 -41.18
CA ASP A 287 -26.33 11.09 -40.00
C ASP A 287 -25.49 11.26 -38.73
N PHE A 288 -24.18 11.43 -38.90
CA PHE A 288 -23.25 11.71 -37.79
C PHE A 288 -22.03 12.51 -38.26
N LYS A 289 -21.41 13.22 -37.34
CA LYS A 289 -20.16 13.95 -37.51
C LYS A 289 -19.04 13.27 -36.72
N LEU A 290 -17.86 13.17 -37.38
CA LEU A 290 -16.64 12.68 -36.73
C LEU A 290 -15.75 13.84 -36.35
N ASP A 291 -15.28 13.86 -35.09
CA ASP A 291 -14.19 14.70 -34.65
C ASP A 291 -12.98 13.81 -34.34
N GLU A 292 -12.00 13.82 -35.23
CA GLU A 292 -10.79 13.01 -35.09
C GLU A 292 -9.88 13.46 -33.95
N LYS A 293 -9.93 14.76 -33.57
CA LYS A 293 -9.11 15.28 -32.46
C LYS A 293 -9.58 14.81 -31.11
N SER A 294 -10.89 14.84 -30.91
CA SER A 294 -11.52 14.38 -29.68
C SER A 294 -11.89 12.89 -29.69
N LYS A 295 -11.68 12.20 -30.82
CA LYS A 295 -12.09 10.80 -31.06
C LYS A 295 -13.58 10.57 -30.74
N THR A 296 -14.44 11.52 -31.08
CA THR A 296 -15.88 11.45 -30.84
C THR A 296 -16.67 11.36 -32.12
N ALA A 297 -17.81 10.67 -32.07
CA ALA A 297 -18.80 10.63 -33.15
C ALA A 297 -20.16 11.11 -32.60
N THR A 298 -20.70 12.18 -33.14
CA THR A 298 -21.95 12.78 -32.68
C THR A 298 -23.03 12.65 -33.72
N LEU A 299 -24.17 12.09 -33.36
CA LEU A 299 -25.33 11.98 -34.27
C LEU A 299 -25.90 13.35 -34.59
N THR A 300 -26.33 13.52 -35.84
CA THR A 300 -27.14 14.65 -36.27
C THR A 300 -28.62 14.40 -35.98
N ASP A 301 -29.46 15.42 -35.99
CA ASP A 301 -30.93 15.26 -35.83
C ASP A 301 -31.52 14.29 -36.84
N LEU A 302 -30.94 14.21 -38.06
CA LEU A 302 -31.34 13.23 -39.08
C LEU A 302 -30.91 11.82 -38.72
N GLY A 303 -29.70 11.66 -38.16
CA GLY A 303 -29.19 10.39 -37.70
C GLY A 303 -30.02 9.84 -36.55
N VAL A 304 -30.34 10.69 -35.58
CA VAL A 304 -31.23 10.32 -34.46
C VAL A 304 -32.59 9.82 -34.97
N LYS A 305 -33.23 10.56 -35.88
CA LYS A 305 -34.53 10.16 -36.45
C LYS A 305 -34.46 8.82 -37.22
N ARG A 306 -33.33 8.56 -37.92
CA ARG A 306 -33.13 7.29 -38.62
C ARG A 306 -32.94 6.11 -37.67
N ILE A 307 -32.23 6.33 -36.60
CA ILE A 307 -32.03 5.30 -35.54
C ILE A 307 -33.36 5.04 -34.80
N GLU A 308 -34.07 6.09 -34.38
CA GLU A 308 -35.37 5.98 -33.72
C GLU A 308 -36.40 5.22 -34.59
N ALA A 309 -36.43 5.50 -35.88
CA ALA A 309 -37.31 4.79 -36.82
C ALA A 309 -37.00 3.29 -36.94
N LYS A 310 -35.73 2.88 -36.73
CA LYS A 310 -35.31 1.48 -36.76
C LYS A 310 -35.51 0.76 -35.42
N LEU A 311 -35.39 1.46 -34.30
CA LEU A 311 -35.53 0.91 -32.94
C LEU A 311 -37.01 0.82 -32.50
N GLY A 312 -37.93 1.54 -33.14
CA GLY A 312 -39.35 1.49 -32.83
C GLY A 312 -39.76 2.07 -31.47
N ASP A 313 -38.83 2.58 -30.67
CA ASP A 313 -39.10 3.12 -29.34
C ASP A 313 -38.45 4.46 -29.08
N ARG A 314 -39.24 5.50 -28.89
CA ARG A 314 -38.81 6.88 -28.60
C ARG A 314 -38.29 7.11 -27.17
N LYS A 315 -38.56 6.21 -26.23
CA LYS A 315 -38.24 6.42 -24.81
C LYS A 315 -36.82 6.06 -24.44
N SER A 316 -36.20 5.10 -25.13
CA SER A 316 -34.85 4.61 -24.79
C SER A 316 -33.72 5.54 -25.26
N THR A 317 -33.94 6.31 -26.35
CA THR A 317 -32.90 7.17 -26.94
C THR A 317 -32.68 8.49 -26.19
N ARG A 318 -33.66 8.98 -25.43
CA ARG A 318 -33.52 10.23 -24.66
C ARG A 318 -32.76 10.07 -23.35
N LEU A 319 -32.68 8.86 -22.78
CA LEU A 319 -31.99 8.60 -21.52
C LEU A 319 -30.46 8.55 -21.68
N ASN A 320 -29.94 8.22 -22.86
CA ASN A 320 -28.51 8.09 -23.09
C ASN A 320 -27.79 9.38 -23.52
N SER A 321 -28.52 10.44 -23.90
CA SER A 321 -27.89 11.71 -24.31
C SER A 321 -27.64 12.67 -23.15
N SER A 322 -28.18 12.42 -21.95
CA SER A 322 -27.98 13.28 -20.76
C SER A 322 -26.83 12.87 -19.83
N HIS A 323 -26.21 11.71 -20.08
CA HIS A 323 -25.10 11.21 -19.23
C HIS A 323 -23.70 11.37 -19.85
N VAL A 324 -23.56 11.99 -21.03
CA VAL A 324 -22.26 12.17 -21.70
C VAL A 324 -21.71 13.59 -21.58
N SER A 325 -22.40 14.49 -20.87
CA SER A 325 -21.95 15.90 -20.73
C SER A 325 -21.41 16.31 -19.36
N GLU A 326 -21.21 15.36 -18.43
CA GLU A 326 -20.56 15.67 -17.14
C GLU A 326 -19.58 14.55 -16.76
N SER A 327 -18.37 14.63 -17.24
CA SER A 327 -17.15 14.12 -16.58
C SER A 327 -15.91 14.71 -17.25
#